data_10941463f03f2ce9b1ee0d46949767db
#
_entry.id   10941463f03f2ce9b1ee0d46949767db
#
_cell.length_a   1.000
_cell.length_b   1.000
_cell.length_c   1.000
_cell.angle_alpha   90.00
_cell.angle_beta   90.00
_cell.angle_gamma   90.00
#
_symmetry.space_group_name_H-M   'P 1'
#
loop_
_entity.id
_entity.type
_entity.pdbx_description
1 polymer ?
#
loop_
_entity_poly.entity_id
_entity_poly.type
_entity_poly.pdbx_seq_one_letter_code
_entity_poly.pdbx_strand_id
1 'polypeptide(L)'
;MLALFKLGGRLPTTLPHEGVSVTIACFIRYQIDPFQREAFKAYAENWGRIIPRCGGQLIGYFLPHEGTNDIAWGLIAFDSLASYEKYKARLRTDQESRENFLMAQTKRFILREERNFVEVVDGTLNIPSTLSGE
;
A
#
# COMPACT_ATOMS: atom_id res chain seq x y z
N MET A 1 -10.96 5.31 -4.53
CA MET A 1 -10.87 4.97 -4.07
C MET A 1 -11.11 4.63 -3.10
N LEU A 2 -11.19 4.44 -2.57
CA LEU A 2 -11.32 4.18 -1.77
C LEU A 2 -11.93 3.77 -0.91
N ALA A 3 -12.21 3.24 -0.76
CA ALA A 3 -12.83 2.80 -0.19
C ALA A 3 -12.88 2.57 0.95
N LEU A 4 -13.02 2.48 1.49
CA LEU A 4 -13.06 2.46 2.41
C LEU A 4 -13.61 1.63 3.10
N PHE A 5 -13.60 1.15 3.58
CA PHE A 5 -14.04 0.28 4.11
C PHE A 5 -14.44 0.55 5.35
N LYS A 6 -15.25 0.17 5.77
CA LYS A 6 -15.65 0.36 6.79
C LYS A 6 -15.44 -0.73 7.50
N LEU A 7 -14.88 -0.77 8.41
CA LEU A 7 -14.63 -1.69 9.12
C LEU A 7 -15.66 -2.01 9.77
N GLY A 8 -16.38 -2.35 9.41
CA GLY A 8 -17.43 -2.63 9.97
C GLY A 8 -17.37 -3.01 11.29
N GLY A 9 -16.85 -3.62 11.65
CA GLY A 9 -16.94 -4.08 12.86
C GLY A 9 -16.39 -3.31 13.68
N ARG A 10 -16.43 -3.39 14.72
CA ARG A 10 -15.81 -2.69 15.45
C ARG A 10 -14.77 -3.44 15.97
N LEU A 11 -13.72 -2.93 16.30
CA LEU A 11 -12.71 -3.60 16.86
C LEU A 11 -13.01 -3.95 18.22
N PRO A 12 -12.54 -4.91 18.71
CA PRO A 12 -12.75 -5.32 20.03
C PRO A 12 -12.14 -4.32 20.86
N THR A 13 -12.84 -3.82 21.74
CA THR A 13 -12.30 -2.86 22.48
C THR A 13 -11.48 -3.39 23.53
N THR A 14 -11.61 -4.56 23.94
CA THR A 14 -10.83 -4.97 24.97
C THR A 14 -9.67 -5.57 24.51
N LEU A 15 -8.61 -5.04 24.57
CA LEU A 15 -7.49 -5.63 24.17
C LEU A 15 -6.76 -6.16 25.20
N PRO A 16 -6.54 -7.23 25.26
CA PRO A 16 -5.89 -7.89 26.26
C PRO A 16 -4.47 -7.55 26.39
N HIS A 17 -3.83 -7.26 25.43
CA HIS A 17 -2.53 -6.99 25.67
C HIS A 17 -2.23 -5.69 25.40
N GLU A 18 -2.07 -4.94 26.31
CA GLU A 18 -1.72 -3.73 26.04
C GLU A 18 -0.38 -3.66 25.67
N GLY A 19 0.09 -2.88 24.95
CA GLY A 19 1.41 -2.76 24.51
C GLY A 19 1.78 -3.64 23.39
N VAL A 20 0.91 -4.46 22.98
CA VAL A 20 1.23 -5.35 21.94
C VAL A 20 0.58 -4.84 20.71
N SER A 21 1.30 -4.53 19.69
CA SER A 21 0.66 -4.07 18.49
C SER A 21 0.81 -5.14 17.45
N VAL A 22 -0.14 -5.24 16.60
CA VAL A 22 -0.17 -6.23 15.56
C VAL A 22 0.26 -5.57 14.29
N THR A 23 1.25 -6.10 13.63
CA THR A 23 1.70 -5.59 12.35
C THR A 23 0.69 -5.97 11.29
N ILE A 24 0.29 -4.99 10.53
CA ILE A 24 -0.68 -5.21 9.52
C ILE A 24 -0.08 -4.93 8.18
N ALA A 25 -0.42 -5.69 7.19
CA ALA A 25 0.05 -5.42 5.84
C ALA A 25 -1.14 -5.19 4.92
N CYS A 26 -1.01 -4.22 4.06
CA CYS A 26 -2.01 -3.92 3.07
C CYS A 26 -1.54 -4.51 1.76
N PHE A 27 -2.32 -5.43 1.22
CA PHE A 27 -2.02 -6.02 -0.06
C PHE A 27 -2.96 -5.38 -1.05
N ILE A 28 -2.41 -4.68 -2.03
CA ILE A 28 -3.21 -4.02 -3.03
C ILE A 28 -3.03 -4.76 -4.33
N ARG A 29 -4.13 -5.23 -4.88
CA ARG A 29 -4.10 -5.89 -6.16
C ARG A 29 -4.65 -4.91 -7.18
N TYR A 30 -3.87 -4.64 -8.21
CA TYR A 30 -4.27 -3.71 -9.25
C TYR A 30 -4.50 -4.46 -10.54
N GLN A 31 -5.63 -4.19 -11.19
CA GLN A 31 -5.76 -4.60 -12.57
C GLN A 31 -5.41 -3.37 -13.38
N ILE A 32 -4.40 -3.44 -14.20
CA ILE A 32 -3.91 -2.28 -14.93
C ILE A 32 -4.16 -2.46 -16.41
N ASP A 33 -4.13 -1.36 -17.13
CA ASP A 33 -4.19 -1.38 -18.58
C ASP A 33 -2.84 -1.89 -19.06
N PRO A 34 -2.76 -3.06 -19.68
CA PRO A 34 -1.47 -3.61 -20.07
C PRO A 34 -0.74 -2.76 -21.11
N PHE A 35 -1.48 -1.90 -21.80
CA PHE A 35 -0.84 -1.02 -22.77
C PHE A 35 -0.24 0.20 -22.11
N GLN A 36 -0.47 0.40 -20.83
CA GLN A 36 0.11 1.50 -20.08
C GLN A 36 0.96 1.02 -18.93
N ARG A 37 1.61 -0.10 -19.10
CA ARG A 37 2.44 -0.68 -18.05
C ARG A 37 3.49 0.30 -17.55
N GLU A 38 4.10 1.06 -18.47
CA GLU A 38 5.14 1.99 -18.07
C GLU A 38 4.58 3.18 -17.28
N ALA A 39 3.35 3.57 -17.55
CA ALA A 39 2.71 4.63 -16.77
C ALA A 39 2.47 4.14 -15.35
N PHE A 40 2.03 2.90 -15.19
CA PHE A 40 1.85 2.35 -13.85
C PHE A 40 3.20 2.24 -13.14
N LYS A 41 4.25 1.87 -13.88
CA LYS A 41 5.57 1.75 -13.29
C LYS A 41 6.02 3.09 -12.72
N ALA A 42 5.82 4.17 -13.45
CA ALA A 42 6.18 5.51 -12.96
C ALA A 42 5.37 5.88 -11.73
N TYR A 43 4.09 5.53 -11.73
CA TYR A 43 3.20 5.76 -10.60
C TYR A 43 3.73 5.02 -9.36
N ALA A 44 4.14 3.78 -9.54
CA ALA A 44 4.66 2.97 -8.43
C ALA A 44 6.00 3.53 -7.95
N GLU A 45 6.84 3.98 -8.85
CA GLU A 45 8.12 4.55 -8.46
C GLU A 45 7.92 5.81 -7.61
N ASN A 46 6.90 6.60 -7.93
CA ASN A 46 6.61 7.79 -7.13
C ASN A 46 6.20 7.39 -5.73
N TRP A 47 5.43 6.30 -5.58
CA TRP A 47 5.06 5.83 -4.28
C TRP A 47 6.27 5.38 -3.47
N GLY A 48 7.33 4.99 -4.13
CA GLY A 48 8.56 4.60 -3.44
C GLY A 48 9.14 5.73 -2.60
N ARG A 49 8.87 6.98 -2.99
CA ARG A 49 9.32 8.12 -2.21
C ARG A 49 8.23 8.58 -1.25
N ILE A 50 6.99 8.53 -1.68
CA ILE A 50 5.89 9.10 -0.93
C ILE A 50 5.52 8.26 0.28
N ILE A 51 5.42 6.97 0.11
CA ILE A 51 4.94 6.11 1.17
C ILE A 51 5.83 6.14 2.42
N PRO A 52 7.14 6.01 2.29
CA PRO A 52 7.96 6.09 3.50
C PRO A 52 7.88 7.47 4.16
N ARG A 53 7.79 8.52 3.36
CA ARG A 53 7.75 9.86 3.90
C ARG A 53 6.46 10.08 4.68
N CYS A 54 5.40 9.42 4.29
CA CYS A 54 4.12 9.57 4.94
C CYS A 54 3.86 8.56 6.05
N GLY A 55 4.82 7.70 6.31
CA GLY A 55 4.72 6.82 7.48
C GLY A 55 4.40 5.37 7.20
N GLY A 56 4.35 4.97 5.96
CA GLY A 56 4.14 3.56 5.62
C GLY A 56 5.47 2.87 5.43
N GLN A 57 5.51 1.59 5.69
CA GLN A 57 6.69 0.82 5.41
C GLN A 57 6.44 0.10 4.11
N LEU A 58 7.00 0.59 3.03
CA LEU A 58 6.74 0.01 1.74
C LEU A 58 7.55 -1.26 1.56
N ILE A 59 6.87 -2.37 1.36
CA ILE A 59 7.55 -3.62 1.10
C ILE A 59 7.89 -3.68 -0.37
N GLY A 60 6.98 -3.27 -1.23
CA GLY A 60 7.33 -3.21 -2.64
C GLY A 60 6.13 -3.04 -3.54
N TYR A 61 6.41 -2.70 -4.77
CA TYR A 61 5.43 -2.72 -5.84
C TYR A 61 5.95 -3.74 -6.85
N PHE A 62 5.02 -4.45 -7.46
CA PHE A 62 5.38 -5.54 -8.34
C PHE A 62 4.61 -5.46 -9.64
N LEU A 63 5.32 -5.54 -10.74
CA LEU A 63 4.71 -5.48 -12.05
C LEU A 63 4.50 -6.89 -12.58
N PRO A 64 3.55 -7.09 -13.48
CA PRO A 64 3.40 -8.40 -14.09
C PRO A 64 4.65 -8.76 -14.88
N HIS A 65 5.11 -9.97 -14.74
CA HIS A 65 6.29 -10.46 -15.46
C HIS A 65 5.91 -11.68 -16.29
N GLU A 66 5.37 -12.71 -15.67
CA GLU A 66 4.87 -13.85 -16.36
C GLU A 66 3.59 -14.29 -15.71
N GLY A 67 2.71 -14.88 -16.43
CA GLY A 67 1.42 -15.31 -15.91
C GLY A 67 0.32 -14.39 -16.39
N THR A 68 0.30 -13.17 -15.90
CA THR A 68 -0.67 -12.20 -16.40
C THR A 68 0.07 -11.01 -16.95
N ASN A 69 -0.59 -10.22 -17.72
CA ASN A 69 0.01 -8.98 -18.23
C ASN A 69 -0.68 -7.75 -17.63
N ASP A 70 -1.65 -7.95 -16.76
CA ASP A 70 -2.44 -6.85 -16.26
C ASP A 70 -2.61 -6.83 -14.75
N ILE A 71 -1.91 -7.68 -14.01
CA ILE A 71 -2.03 -7.68 -12.56
C ILE A 71 -0.74 -7.20 -11.93
N ALA A 72 -0.84 -6.16 -11.15
CA ALA A 72 0.29 -5.62 -10.40
C ALA A 72 -0.07 -5.62 -8.93
N TRP A 73 0.91 -5.47 -8.07
CA TRP A 73 0.68 -5.53 -6.63
C TRP A 73 1.44 -4.43 -5.90
N GLY A 74 0.87 -4.00 -4.79
CA GLY A 74 1.57 -3.12 -3.86
C GLY A 74 1.42 -3.69 -2.48
N LEU A 75 2.49 -3.71 -1.71
CA LEU A 75 2.47 -4.23 -0.36
C LEU A 75 3.06 -3.19 0.58
N ILE A 76 2.30 -2.82 1.61
CA ILE A 76 2.73 -1.79 2.55
C ILE A 76 2.42 -2.29 3.95
N ALA A 77 3.37 -2.21 4.85
CA ALA A 77 3.16 -2.67 6.22
C ALA A 77 3.02 -1.48 7.16
N PHE A 78 2.28 -1.68 8.22
CA PHE A 78 2.06 -0.66 9.25
C PHE A 78 2.13 -1.32 10.61
N ASP A 79 2.58 -0.59 11.62
CA ASP A 79 2.64 -1.14 12.95
C ASP A 79 1.27 -1.45 13.50
N SER A 80 0.26 -0.75 13.08
CA SER A 80 -1.07 -0.93 13.61
C SER A 80 -2.06 -0.25 12.69
N LEU A 81 -3.34 -0.46 12.95
CA LEU A 81 -4.35 0.27 12.19
C LEU A 81 -4.30 1.76 12.50
N ALA A 82 -3.91 2.11 13.72
CA ALA A 82 -3.78 3.53 14.05
C ALA A 82 -2.69 4.18 13.20
N SER A 83 -1.59 3.48 12.98
CA SER A 83 -0.54 4.00 12.12
C SER A 83 -1.03 4.17 10.70
N TYR A 84 -1.84 3.24 10.24
CA TYR A 84 -2.41 3.33 8.90
C TYR A 84 -3.32 4.57 8.78
N GLU A 85 -4.09 4.87 9.82
CA GLU A 85 -4.95 6.04 9.76
C GLU A 85 -4.14 7.32 9.68
N LYS A 86 -3.05 7.41 10.42
CA LYS A 86 -2.19 8.57 10.34
C LYS A 86 -1.57 8.70 8.98
N TYR A 87 -1.17 7.59 8.41
CA TYR A 87 -0.59 7.56 7.09
C TYR A 87 -1.59 8.09 6.05
N LYS A 88 -2.85 7.65 6.13
CA LYS A 88 -3.84 8.13 5.20
C LYS A 88 -4.04 9.64 5.32
N ALA A 89 -4.03 10.14 6.54
CA ALA A 89 -4.18 11.57 6.74
C ALA A 89 -3.03 12.34 6.09
N ARG A 90 -1.80 11.81 6.19
CA ARG A 90 -0.68 12.48 5.59
C ARG A 90 -0.74 12.42 4.07
N LEU A 91 -1.21 11.32 3.52
CA LEU A 91 -1.33 11.23 2.07
C LEU A 91 -2.26 12.31 1.53
N ARG A 92 -3.30 12.64 2.28
CA ARG A 92 -4.26 13.61 1.78
C ARG A 92 -3.68 15.01 1.70
N THR A 93 -2.66 15.33 2.49
CA THR A 93 -2.08 16.64 2.47
C THR A 93 -0.74 16.71 1.77
N ASP A 94 -0.18 15.58 1.41
CA ASP A 94 1.10 15.56 0.74
C ASP A 94 0.89 15.89 -0.73
N GLN A 95 1.56 16.91 -1.22
CA GLN A 95 1.32 17.38 -2.56
C GLN A 95 1.67 16.34 -3.62
N GLU A 96 2.80 15.68 -3.48
CA GLU A 96 3.21 14.68 -4.46
C GLU A 96 2.23 13.50 -4.47
N SER A 97 1.70 13.15 -3.31
CA SER A 97 0.72 12.09 -3.21
C SER A 97 -0.52 12.46 -4.02
N ARG A 98 -1.00 13.68 -3.84
CA ARG A 98 -2.19 14.12 -4.55
C ARG A 98 -1.96 14.15 -6.06
N GLU A 99 -0.77 14.59 -6.45
CA GLU A 99 -0.44 14.64 -7.87
C GLU A 99 -0.36 13.24 -8.46
N ASN A 100 0.15 12.28 -7.70
CA ASN A 100 0.28 10.91 -8.18
C ASN A 100 -1.10 10.28 -8.36
N PHE A 101 -2.01 10.51 -7.41
CA PHE A 101 -3.37 10.02 -7.56
C PHE A 101 -4.06 10.68 -8.77
N LEU A 102 -3.84 11.98 -8.95
CA LEU A 102 -4.46 12.67 -10.06
C LEU A 102 -3.95 12.15 -11.40
N MET A 103 -2.66 11.85 -11.47
CA MET A 103 -2.10 11.31 -12.68
C MET A 103 -2.76 9.98 -13.03
N ALA A 104 -2.95 9.12 -12.02
CA ALA A 104 -3.57 7.83 -12.26
C ALA A 104 -5.01 8.00 -12.72
N GLN A 105 -5.73 8.95 -12.13
CA GLN A 105 -7.10 9.17 -12.53
C GLN A 105 -7.20 9.73 -13.92
N THR A 106 -6.27 10.58 -14.29
CA THR A 106 -6.29 11.20 -15.61
C THR A 106 -5.91 10.21 -16.70
N LYS A 107 -4.90 9.41 -16.45
CA LYS A 107 -4.43 8.48 -17.46
C LYS A 107 -5.17 7.16 -17.48
N ARG A 108 -5.88 6.88 -16.41
CA ARG A 108 -6.74 5.71 -16.34
C ARG A 108 -6.04 4.38 -16.59
N PHE A 109 -4.85 4.24 -16.08
CA PHE A 109 -4.16 2.96 -16.26
C PHE A 109 -4.53 1.95 -15.17
N ILE A 110 -5.21 2.37 -14.11
CA ILE A 110 -5.66 1.44 -13.09
C ILE A 110 -7.14 1.19 -13.36
N LEU A 111 -7.47 -0.04 -13.72
CA LEU A 111 -8.82 -0.40 -14.06
C LEU A 111 -9.60 -0.89 -12.85
N ARG A 112 -8.92 -1.50 -11.89
CA ARG A 112 -9.55 -1.98 -10.68
C ARG A 112 -8.51 -2.09 -9.59
N GLU A 113 -8.89 -1.79 -8.39
CA GLU A 113 -7.98 -1.85 -7.26
C GLU A 113 -8.68 -2.56 -6.12
N GLU A 114 -8.05 -3.55 -5.53
CA GLU A 114 -8.59 -4.25 -4.38
C GLU A 114 -7.59 -4.14 -3.26
N ARG A 115 -8.04 -3.80 -2.05
CA ARG A 115 -7.16 -3.70 -0.91
C ARG A 115 -7.57 -4.68 0.13
N ASN A 116 -6.63 -5.45 0.60
CA ASN A 116 -6.90 -6.38 1.68
C ASN A 116 -5.92 -6.12 2.80
N PHE A 117 -6.42 -6.09 4.02
CA PHE A 117 -5.56 -5.92 5.17
C PHE A 117 -5.41 -7.27 5.83
N VAL A 118 -4.19 -7.65 6.08
CA VAL A 118 -3.90 -8.94 6.68
C VAL A 118 -2.99 -8.73 7.88
N GLU A 119 -3.00 -9.67 8.78
CA GLU A 119 -2.15 -9.59 9.95
C GLU A 119 -0.89 -10.36 9.64
N VAL A 120 0.26 -9.77 9.91
CA VAL A 120 1.53 -10.44 9.65
C VAL A 120 1.77 -11.44 10.76
N VAL A 121 2.14 -12.66 10.39
CA VAL A 121 2.47 -13.68 11.38
C VAL A 121 3.82 -13.33 11.98
N ASP A 122 3.91 -13.34 13.29
CA ASP A 122 5.12 -12.94 13.98
C ASP A 122 6.34 -13.68 13.45
N GLY A 123 7.38 -12.94 13.22
CA GLY A 123 8.64 -13.53 12.81
C GLY A 123 8.77 -13.87 11.35
N THR A 124 7.71 -13.59 10.55
CA THR A 124 7.78 -14.00 9.15
C THR A 124 7.97 -12.83 8.20
N LEU A 125 7.81 -11.59 8.66
CA LEU A 125 8.02 -10.47 7.78
C LEU A 125 9.49 -10.15 7.80
N ASN A 126 10.16 -10.42 6.72
CA ASN A 126 11.58 -10.27 6.69
C ASN A 126 11.96 -9.30 5.58
N ILE A 127 12.21 -8.07 5.94
CA ILE A 127 12.55 -7.08 4.97
C ILE A 127 13.99 -6.71 5.17
N PRO A 128 14.84 -7.00 4.23
CA PRO A 128 16.24 -6.70 4.40
C PRO A 128 16.48 -5.21 4.37
N SER A 129 17.01 -4.67 5.40
CA SER A 129 17.20 -3.26 5.46
C SER A 129 18.37 -2.82 4.64
N THR A 130 19.23 -3.71 4.26
CA THR A 130 20.36 -3.31 3.51
C THR A 130 20.27 -3.65 2.08
N LEU A 131 19.11 -3.98 1.61
CA LEU A 131 18.97 -4.43 0.29
C LEU A 131 19.57 -3.49 -0.69
N SER A 132 19.35 -2.27 -0.52
CA SER A 132 19.88 -1.40 -1.50
C SER A 132 21.18 -0.94 -1.10
N GLY A 133 21.51 -1.00 0.02
CA GLY A 133 22.67 -0.46 0.39
C GLY A 133 23.80 -1.23 0.15
N GLU A 134 23.71 -2.06 0.02
CA GLU A 134 24.77 -2.64 -0.02
C GLU A 134 25.26 -2.83 -0.67
#